data_b18908dea285c7ed54b936ca74310c4c
#
_entry.id   b18908dea285c7ed54b936ca74310c4c
#
_cell.length_a   1.000
_cell.length_b   1.000
_cell.length_c   1.000
_cell.angle_alpha   90.00
_cell.angle_beta   90.00
_cell.angle_gamma   90.00
#
_symmetry.space_group_name_H-M   'P 1'
#
loop_
_entity.id
_entity.type
_entity.pdbx_description
1 polymer ?
#
loop_
_entity_poly.entity_id
_entity_poly.type
_entity_poly.pdbx_seq_one_letter_code
_entity_poly.pdbx_strand_id
1 'polypeptide(L)'
;MDDLKMLRGLGRELEHEPPGSLVRQRQRLVDAARGRPRKVRLPSRWALVGMVAVVTAALIVVPAVLLRKGDLRPVDQPNPFAAGSGKMLNVLIMGSDARSRGGPARSDTLVLVHLPADRKHVRAVSVPRDSLVRIPACRTAEGKLVSGGTGPINAAFTLGGAPCTQRTIESLTGVRIDSTVTIDFGGFKKMVDALGGVEVTLPKAVTDKRTGLSLPAGRQRLDGTRALAYVRVRHGLGDGSDLSRVERQQRFMASLLRQAKSQQLRNPVRFVRFLAAAAGSVTTHPRLDVPALEAIARSLEKTGADAVTFSTVPVSPSPHDPNRLAWDRDAAAALFAQFKAEN
;
A
#
# COMPACT_ATOMS: atom_id res chain seq x y z
N MET A 1 -14.72 -74.72 1.89
CA MET A 1 -13.51 -74.45 1.07
C MET A 1 -13.86 -74.05 -0.38
N ASP A 2 -15.15 -73.86 -0.69
CA ASP A 2 -15.62 -73.56 -2.06
C ASP A 2 -15.82 -72.08 -2.40
N ASP A 3 -15.98 -71.24 -1.41
CA ASP A 3 -16.28 -69.82 -1.63
C ASP A 3 -15.12 -69.06 -2.32
N LEU A 4 -13.87 -69.44 -2.05
CA LEU A 4 -12.69 -68.85 -2.69
C LEU A 4 -12.53 -69.23 -4.18
N LYS A 5 -13.08 -70.43 -4.58
CA LYS A 5 -13.07 -70.80 -5.96
C LYS A 5 -14.17 -70.10 -6.75
N MET A 6 -15.33 -69.84 -6.12
CA MET A 6 -16.44 -69.13 -6.71
C MET A 6 -16.09 -67.66 -6.94
N LEU A 7 -15.38 -67.00 -5.96
CA LEU A 7 -14.87 -65.62 -6.10
C LEU A 7 -13.79 -65.49 -7.20
N ARG A 8 -12.93 -66.51 -7.37
CA ARG A 8 -11.94 -66.51 -8.46
C ARG A 8 -12.62 -66.76 -9.85
N GLY A 9 -13.72 -67.46 -9.87
CA GLY A 9 -14.55 -67.63 -11.09
C GLY A 9 -15.20 -66.33 -11.51
N LEU A 10 -15.83 -65.62 -10.57
CA LEU A 10 -16.46 -64.32 -10.80
C LEU A 10 -15.44 -63.23 -11.23
N GLY A 11 -14.23 -63.28 -10.69
CA GLY A 11 -13.15 -62.37 -11.08
C GLY A 11 -12.74 -62.52 -12.55
N ARG A 12 -12.74 -63.76 -13.08
CA ARG A 12 -12.41 -63.99 -14.49
C ARG A 12 -13.55 -63.63 -15.46
N GLU A 13 -14.81 -63.75 -15.06
CA GLU A 13 -15.93 -63.26 -15.86
C GLU A 13 -16.08 -61.76 -15.96
N LEU A 14 -15.53 -61.04 -14.98
CA LEU A 14 -15.52 -59.59 -14.94
C LEU A 14 -14.28 -58.94 -15.60
N GLU A 15 -13.28 -59.73 -15.97
CA GLU A 15 -12.12 -59.27 -16.74
C GLU A 15 -12.49 -59.02 -18.20
N HIS A 16 -13.10 -57.88 -18.46
CA HIS A 16 -13.23 -57.39 -19.83
C HIS A 16 -11.94 -56.74 -20.26
N GLU A 17 -11.46 -57.00 -21.47
CA GLU A 17 -10.34 -56.31 -22.06
C GLU A 17 -10.61 -54.80 -22.00
N PRO A 18 -9.70 -54.00 -21.44
CA PRO A 18 -9.90 -52.55 -21.30
C PRO A 18 -10.06 -51.92 -22.70
N PRO A 19 -11.02 -51.02 -22.89
CA PRO A 19 -11.25 -50.40 -24.19
C PRO A 19 -9.95 -49.77 -24.70
N GLY A 20 -9.67 -49.85 -25.99
CA GLY A 20 -8.42 -49.44 -26.63
C GLY A 20 -8.04 -47.98 -26.39
N SER A 21 -8.96 -47.14 -25.88
CA SER A 21 -8.70 -45.79 -25.40
C SER A 21 -7.89 -45.78 -24.11
N LEU A 22 -8.19 -46.67 -23.16
CA LEU A 22 -7.46 -46.76 -21.88
C LEU A 22 -6.07 -47.35 -22.06
N VAL A 23 -5.92 -48.32 -22.98
CA VAL A 23 -4.60 -48.85 -23.34
C VAL A 23 -3.70 -47.75 -23.92
N ARG A 24 -4.25 -46.90 -24.81
CA ARG A 24 -3.51 -45.77 -25.37
C ARG A 24 -3.18 -44.71 -24.33
N GLN A 25 -4.05 -44.43 -23.36
CA GLN A 25 -3.75 -43.48 -22.26
C GLN A 25 -2.66 -44.04 -21.34
N ARG A 26 -2.74 -45.33 -20.98
CA ARG A 26 -1.69 -45.96 -20.16
C ARG A 26 -0.35 -45.94 -20.87
N GLN A 27 -0.31 -46.22 -22.18
CA GLN A 27 0.93 -46.16 -22.95
C GLN A 27 1.56 -44.73 -22.93
N ARG A 28 0.72 -43.72 -23.12
CA ARG A 28 1.18 -42.31 -23.02
C ARG A 28 1.72 -41.96 -21.65
N LEU A 29 1.14 -42.42 -20.57
CA LEU A 29 1.60 -42.20 -19.21
C LEU A 29 2.94 -42.95 -18.92
N VAL A 30 3.06 -44.18 -19.42
CA VAL A 30 4.29 -44.96 -19.28
C VAL A 30 5.43 -44.34 -20.12
N ASP A 31 5.14 -43.86 -21.31
CA ASP A 31 6.11 -43.18 -22.17
C ASP A 31 6.51 -41.82 -21.60
N ALA A 32 5.59 -41.10 -20.97
CA ALA A 32 5.87 -39.88 -20.24
C ALA A 32 6.74 -40.11 -18.98
N ALA A 33 6.50 -41.26 -18.28
CA ALA A 33 7.30 -41.64 -17.11
C ALA A 33 8.70 -42.20 -17.48
N ARG A 34 8.85 -42.80 -18.67
CA ARG A 34 10.13 -43.29 -19.20
C ARG A 34 10.93 -42.25 -19.95
N GLY A 35 10.34 -41.06 -20.22
CA GLY A 35 11.05 -39.92 -20.78
C GLY A 35 12.22 -39.53 -19.89
N ARG A 36 13.44 -39.61 -20.42
CA ARG A 36 14.67 -39.17 -19.76
C ARG A 36 14.46 -37.81 -19.12
N PRO A 37 14.96 -37.57 -17.88
CA PRO A 37 14.86 -36.27 -17.26
C PRO A 37 15.50 -35.24 -18.21
N ARG A 38 14.68 -34.37 -18.77
CA ARG A 38 15.18 -33.19 -19.49
C ARG A 38 16.03 -32.44 -18.49
N LYS A 39 17.35 -32.43 -18.72
CA LYS A 39 18.26 -31.53 -17.98
C LYS A 39 17.67 -30.16 -18.10
N VAL A 40 17.09 -29.66 -17.01
CA VAL A 40 16.70 -28.26 -16.88
C VAL A 40 18.02 -27.49 -16.99
N ARG A 41 18.30 -26.99 -18.18
CA ARG A 41 19.40 -26.02 -18.35
C ARG A 41 18.95 -24.82 -17.53
N LEU A 42 19.66 -24.52 -16.42
CA LEU A 42 19.53 -23.24 -15.75
C LEU A 42 19.64 -22.15 -16.82
N PRO A 43 18.71 -21.18 -16.83
CA PRO A 43 18.78 -20.11 -17.81
C PRO A 43 20.13 -19.44 -17.68
N SER A 44 20.83 -19.28 -18.82
CA SER A 44 22.10 -18.58 -18.86
C SER A 44 21.91 -17.19 -18.25
N ARG A 45 22.98 -16.59 -17.72
CA ARG A 45 22.97 -15.21 -17.18
C ARG A 45 22.26 -14.22 -18.11
N TRP A 46 22.29 -14.48 -19.42
CA TRP A 46 21.61 -13.72 -20.47
C TRP A 46 20.07 -13.86 -20.45
N ALA A 47 19.53 -15.02 -20.04
CA ALA A 47 18.07 -15.20 -19.88
C ALA A 47 17.54 -14.44 -18.65
N LEU A 48 18.35 -14.33 -17.59
CA LEU A 48 18.02 -13.47 -16.44
C LEU A 48 18.09 -11.98 -16.82
N VAL A 49 19.04 -11.57 -17.62
CA VAL A 49 19.12 -10.19 -18.15
C VAL A 49 17.93 -9.91 -19.07
N GLY A 50 17.53 -10.87 -19.93
CA GLY A 50 16.32 -10.74 -20.75
C GLY A 50 15.03 -10.66 -19.94
N MET A 51 14.91 -11.40 -18.84
CA MET A 51 13.75 -11.34 -17.96
C MET A 51 13.68 -10.01 -17.17
N VAL A 52 14.80 -9.48 -16.73
CA VAL A 52 14.90 -8.16 -16.13
C VAL A 52 14.50 -7.08 -17.15
N ALA A 53 14.97 -7.16 -18.40
CA ALA A 53 14.61 -6.24 -19.46
C ALA A 53 13.11 -6.27 -19.79
N VAL A 54 12.48 -7.45 -19.81
CA VAL A 54 11.02 -7.59 -20.05
C VAL A 54 10.22 -7.05 -18.87
N VAL A 55 10.67 -7.25 -17.64
CA VAL A 55 10.02 -6.70 -16.44
C VAL A 55 10.18 -5.18 -16.40
N THR A 56 11.37 -4.67 -16.76
CA THR A 56 11.62 -3.23 -16.85
C THR A 56 10.81 -2.59 -18.00
N ALA A 57 10.71 -3.25 -19.16
CA ALA A 57 9.86 -2.81 -20.26
C ALA A 57 8.37 -2.83 -19.89
N ALA A 58 7.89 -3.84 -19.14
CA ALA A 58 6.51 -3.88 -18.65
C ALA A 58 6.25 -2.78 -17.61
N LEU A 59 7.21 -2.44 -16.78
CA LEU A 59 7.14 -1.32 -15.82
C LEU A 59 7.07 0.05 -16.52
N ILE A 60 7.63 0.16 -17.73
CA ILE A 60 7.62 1.40 -18.52
C ILE A 60 6.41 1.44 -19.46
N VAL A 61 6.07 0.33 -20.12
CA VAL A 61 5.03 0.28 -21.16
C VAL A 61 3.62 0.23 -20.57
N VAL A 62 3.39 -0.46 -19.47
CA VAL A 62 2.05 -0.55 -18.84
C VAL A 62 1.56 0.82 -18.35
N PRO A 63 2.34 1.62 -17.61
CA PRO A 63 1.95 2.99 -17.29
C PRO A 63 1.80 3.87 -18.53
N ALA A 64 2.70 3.75 -19.53
CA ALA A 64 2.64 4.55 -20.75
C ALA A 64 1.38 4.27 -21.61
N VAL A 65 0.92 3.02 -21.65
CA VAL A 65 -0.31 2.63 -22.39
C VAL A 65 -1.56 3.06 -21.61
N LEU A 66 -1.55 2.99 -20.29
CA LEU A 66 -2.67 3.44 -19.46
C LEU A 66 -2.81 4.96 -19.46
N LEU A 67 -1.69 5.70 -19.55
CA LEU A 67 -1.67 7.17 -19.59
C LEU A 67 -1.99 7.73 -20.98
N ARG A 68 -1.82 6.97 -22.07
CA ARG A 68 -2.22 7.39 -23.42
C ARG A 68 -3.73 7.56 -23.65
N LYS A 69 -4.56 7.10 -22.72
CA LYS A 69 -6.03 7.25 -22.80
C LYS A 69 -6.59 8.49 -22.08
N GLY A 70 -5.76 9.36 -21.55
CA GLY A 70 -6.19 10.63 -20.96
C GLY A 70 -5.45 11.81 -21.57
N ASP A 71 -6.18 12.84 -22.01
CA ASP A 71 -5.64 14.09 -22.55
C ASP A 71 -4.55 14.69 -21.62
N LEU A 72 -3.29 14.51 -22.01
CA LEU A 72 -2.14 15.11 -21.35
C LEU A 72 -1.93 16.52 -21.90
N ARG A 73 -2.47 17.53 -21.20
CA ARG A 73 -1.96 18.89 -21.35
C ARG A 73 -0.63 19.00 -20.59
N PRO A 74 0.44 19.51 -21.20
CA PRO A 74 1.69 19.73 -20.49
C PRO A 74 1.43 20.78 -19.38
N VAL A 75 1.63 20.39 -18.13
CA VAL A 75 1.69 21.35 -17.03
C VAL A 75 3.17 21.72 -16.88
N ASP A 76 3.49 22.95 -17.22
CA ASP A 76 4.83 23.55 -17.15
C ASP A 76 5.25 23.82 -15.71
N GLN A 77 5.27 22.77 -14.85
CA GLN A 77 5.81 22.83 -13.51
C GLN A 77 7.03 21.90 -13.40
N PRO A 78 8.15 22.40 -12.84
CA PRO A 78 9.32 21.55 -12.65
C PRO A 78 8.96 20.33 -11.81
N ASN A 79 9.17 19.15 -12.38
CA ASN A 79 8.90 17.88 -11.74
C ASN A 79 9.92 17.63 -10.62
N PRO A 80 9.54 17.69 -9.33
CA PRO A 80 10.46 17.46 -8.21
C PRO A 80 11.03 16.03 -8.17
N PHE A 81 10.42 15.11 -8.95
CA PHE A 81 10.82 13.72 -9.04
C PHE A 81 11.70 13.42 -10.26
N ALA A 82 12.18 14.45 -10.99
CA ALA A 82 13.04 14.24 -12.16
C ALA A 82 14.19 13.27 -11.83
N ALA A 83 14.33 12.25 -12.65
CA ALA A 83 15.28 11.18 -12.44
C ALA A 83 16.70 11.72 -12.25
N GLY A 84 17.33 11.40 -11.12
CA GLY A 84 18.72 11.78 -10.86
C GLY A 84 18.94 13.05 -10.04
N SER A 85 17.89 13.68 -9.50
CA SER A 85 18.06 14.94 -8.79
C SER A 85 18.87 14.83 -7.49
N GLY A 86 19.06 13.63 -6.91
CA GLY A 86 19.74 13.48 -5.61
C GLY A 86 19.11 14.30 -4.48
N LYS A 87 17.95 14.91 -4.73
CA LYS A 87 17.26 15.79 -3.78
C LYS A 87 16.41 14.97 -2.82
N MET A 88 16.32 15.42 -1.58
CA MET A 88 15.34 14.92 -0.63
C MET A 88 13.92 15.16 -1.14
N LEU A 89 12.97 14.35 -0.69
CA LEU A 89 11.55 14.49 -1.04
C LEU A 89 10.70 14.35 0.21
N ASN A 90 9.75 15.26 0.38
CA ASN A 90 8.72 15.21 1.41
C ASN A 90 7.37 14.94 0.75
N VAL A 91 6.75 13.81 1.08
CA VAL A 91 5.48 13.36 0.49
C VAL A 91 4.43 13.24 1.59
N LEU A 92 3.30 13.92 1.43
CA LEU A 92 2.17 13.78 2.35
C LEU A 92 1.20 12.72 1.82
N ILE A 93 1.11 11.60 2.53
CA ILE A 93 0.17 10.52 2.23
C ILE A 93 -1.09 10.72 3.05
N MET A 94 -2.24 10.68 2.37
CA MET A 94 -3.57 10.87 2.96
C MET A 94 -4.48 9.69 2.63
N GLY A 95 -5.10 9.11 3.66
CA GLY A 95 -6.18 8.14 3.49
C GLY A 95 -7.52 8.83 3.56
N SER A 96 -8.31 8.79 2.48
CA SER A 96 -9.59 9.48 2.38
C SER A 96 -10.77 8.50 2.41
N ASP A 97 -11.85 8.89 3.09
CA ASP A 97 -13.14 8.20 3.06
C ASP A 97 -14.05 8.70 1.92
N ALA A 98 -13.50 9.44 0.97
CA ALA A 98 -14.24 9.93 -0.19
C ALA A 98 -14.96 8.77 -0.86
N ARG A 99 -16.29 8.76 -0.71
CA ARG A 99 -17.15 7.88 -1.50
C ARG A 99 -17.33 8.55 -2.86
N SER A 100 -17.17 7.79 -3.91
CA SER A 100 -17.21 8.23 -5.29
C SER A 100 -18.53 8.93 -5.66
N ARG A 101 -18.84 10.08 -5.13
CA ARG A 101 -19.81 11.10 -5.54
C ARG A 101 -20.25 11.96 -4.34
N GLY A 102 -19.62 13.12 -4.16
CA GLY A 102 -20.31 14.32 -3.69
C GLY A 102 -20.58 14.49 -2.18
N GLY A 103 -20.00 13.69 -1.29
CA GLY A 103 -20.09 13.94 0.15
C GLY A 103 -18.83 14.61 0.70
N PRO A 104 -18.90 15.31 1.86
CA PRO A 104 -17.72 15.87 2.51
C PRO A 104 -16.75 14.76 2.89
N ALA A 105 -15.64 14.66 2.13
CA ALA A 105 -14.60 13.68 2.39
C ALA A 105 -13.74 14.13 3.57
N ARG A 106 -13.32 13.17 4.39
CA ARG A 106 -12.35 13.38 5.48
C ARG A 106 -11.10 12.56 5.23
N SER A 107 -9.99 13.07 5.69
CA SER A 107 -8.76 12.28 5.76
C SER A 107 -8.60 11.72 7.17
N ASP A 108 -8.74 10.40 7.30
CA ASP A 108 -8.60 9.70 8.58
C ASP A 108 -7.16 9.25 8.86
N THR A 109 -6.27 9.36 7.87
CA THR A 109 -4.86 9.01 7.96
C THR A 109 -4.03 10.10 7.28
N LEU A 110 -3.09 10.66 8.01
CA LEU A 110 -2.13 11.65 7.55
C LEU A 110 -0.74 11.17 7.91
N VAL A 111 0.12 10.96 6.91
CA VAL A 111 1.51 10.53 7.11
C VAL A 111 2.42 11.38 6.26
N LEU A 112 3.32 12.13 6.89
CA LEU A 112 4.39 12.83 6.21
C LEU A 112 5.59 11.91 6.08
N VAL A 113 5.98 11.62 4.84
CA VAL A 113 7.10 10.74 4.51
C VAL A 113 8.25 11.59 4.01
N HIS A 114 9.39 11.46 4.67
CA HIS A 114 10.65 12.06 4.28
C HIS A 114 11.56 11.02 3.65
N LEU A 115 11.95 11.27 2.40
CA LEU A 115 12.91 10.46 1.67
C LEU A 115 14.20 11.29 1.51
N PRO A 116 15.26 10.97 2.26
CA PRO A 116 16.53 11.69 2.14
C PRO A 116 17.16 11.50 0.77
N ALA A 117 18.13 12.32 0.42
CA ALA A 117 18.79 12.27 -0.89
C ALA A 117 19.45 10.90 -1.16
N ASP A 118 20.01 10.28 -0.14
CA ASP A 118 20.66 8.96 -0.22
C ASP A 118 19.70 7.77 -0.24
N ARG A 119 18.39 8.00 0.07
CA ARG A 119 17.33 6.99 0.13
C ARG A 119 17.56 5.84 1.13
N LYS A 120 18.46 6.01 2.11
CA LYS A 120 18.80 4.94 3.05
C LYS A 120 17.88 4.87 4.26
N HIS A 121 17.44 6.01 4.77
CA HIS A 121 16.67 6.10 6.01
C HIS A 121 15.40 6.91 5.81
N VAL A 122 14.33 6.23 5.39
CA VAL A 122 13.03 6.86 5.19
C VAL A 122 12.31 7.06 6.53
N ARG A 123 11.80 8.25 6.77
CA ARG A 123 11.02 8.58 7.97
C ARG A 123 9.57 8.80 7.60
N ALA A 124 8.67 8.15 8.32
CA ALA A 124 7.23 8.26 8.15
C ALA A 124 6.60 8.75 9.46
N VAL A 125 6.16 10.00 9.48
CA VAL A 125 5.57 10.64 10.66
C VAL A 125 4.07 10.71 10.50
N SER A 126 3.35 10.01 11.36
CA SER A 126 1.89 10.05 11.43
C SER A 126 1.44 11.30 12.19
N VAL A 127 0.47 12.00 11.61
CA VAL A 127 -0.19 13.14 12.24
C VAL A 127 -1.57 12.70 12.72
N PRO A 128 -1.85 12.71 14.04
CA PRO A 128 -3.15 12.34 14.56
C PRO A 128 -4.24 13.27 14.02
N ARG A 129 -5.29 12.70 13.44
CA ARG A 129 -6.35 13.47 12.73
C ARG A 129 -7.14 14.40 13.65
N ASP A 130 -7.20 14.08 14.95
CA ASP A 130 -7.93 14.85 15.96
C ASP A 130 -7.05 15.92 16.62
N SER A 131 -5.83 16.18 16.08
CA SER A 131 -4.96 17.29 16.47
C SER A 131 -5.67 18.63 16.26
N LEU A 132 -5.84 19.40 17.34
CA LEU A 132 -6.41 20.73 17.31
C LEU A 132 -5.35 21.72 16.83
N VAL A 133 -5.54 22.27 15.64
CA VAL A 133 -4.55 23.11 14.96
C VAL A 133 -5.20 24.34 14.32
N ARG A 134 -4.39 25.35 14.01
CA ARG A 134 -4.82 26.46 13.16
C ARG A 134 -4.75 26.03 11.70
N ILE A 135 -5.88 26.00 11.03
CA ILE A 135 -6.02 25.75 9.59
C ILE A 135 -5.97 27.13 8.90
N PRO A 136 -5.08 27.34 7.93
CA PRO A 136 -5.02 28.61 7.18
C PRO A 136 -6.24 28.75 6.25
N ALA A 137 -6.45 29.95 5.71
CA ALA A 137 -7.44 30.16 4.65
C ALA A 137 -7.10 29.28 3.44
N CYS A 138 -8.11 28.61 2.91
CA CYS A 138 -7.97 27.63 1.83
C CYS A 138 -8.94 27.93 0.68
N ARG A 139 -8.68 27.37 -0.50
CA ARG A 139 -9.64 27.34 -1.60
C ARG A 139 -10.28 25.96 -1.67
N THR A 140 -11.59 25.94 -1.89
CA THR A 140 -12.33 24.69 -2.20
C THR A 140 -11.93 24.15 -3.58
N ALA A 141 -12.40 22.96 -3.92
CA ALA A 141 -12.20 22.39 -5.26
C ALA A 141 -12.76 23.28 -6.37
N GLU A 142 -13.85 24.03 -6.07
CA GLU A 142 -14.51 24.99 -6.97
C GLU A 142 -13.81 26.38 -6.99
N GLY A 143 -12.69 26.50 -6.28
CA GLY A 143 -11.89 27.76 -6.23
C GLY A 143 -12.37 28.81 -5.24
N LYS A 144 -13.47 28.56 -4.49
CA LYS A 144 -13.99 29.49 -3.48
C LYS A 144 -13.03 29.59 -2.29
N LEU A 145 -12.72 30.79 -1.87
CA LEU A 145 -11.93 31.03 -0.67
C LEU A 145 -12.76 30.76 0.59
N VAL A 146 -12.25 29.92 1.47
CA VAL A 146 -12.83 29.59 2.78
C VAL A 146 -11.90 30.09 3.85
N SER A 147 -12.44 30.81 4.81
CA SER A 147 -11.68 31.30 5.97
C SER A 147 -11.12 30.15 6.76
N GLY A 148 -9.86 30.32 7.19
CA GLY A 148 -9.25 29.39 8.13
C GLY A 148 -9.84 29.53 9.54
N GLY A 149 -9.34 28.71 10.46
CA GLY A 149 -9.77 28.72 11.86
C GLY A 149 -9.05 27.68 12.68
N THR A 150 -9.41 27.57 13.95
CA THR A 150 -8.92 26.50 14.81
C THR A 150 -9.88 25.32 14.73
N GLY A 151 -9.34 24.12 14.47
CA GLY A 151 -10.13 22.90 14.36
C GLY A 151 -9.27 21.66 14.27
N PRO A 152 -9.88 20.48 14.26
CA PRO A 152 -9.15 19.23 14.07
C PRO A 152 -8.52 19.22 12.67
N ILE A 153 -7.28 18.73 12.58
CA ILE A 153 -6.49 18.82 11.33
C ILE A 153 -7.16 18.13 10.14
N ASN A 154 -7.96 17.07 10.36
CA ASN A 154 -8.70 16.41 9.30
C ASN A 154 -9.80 17.29 8.66
N ALA A 155 -10.21 18.39 9.32
CA ALA A 155 -11.13 19.37 8.74
C ALA A 155 -10.50 20.14 7.57
N ALA A 156 -9.18 20.28 7.51
CA ALA A 156 -8.49 20.89 6.37
C ALA A 156 -8.80 20.15 5.06
N PHE A 157 -8.90 18.82 5.11
CA PHE A 157 -9.25 18.01 3.94
C PHE A 157 -10.71 18.25 3.50
N THR A 158 -11.62 18.40 4.47
CA THR A 158 -13.02 18.73 4.18
C THR A 158 -13.18 20.14 3.59
N LEU A 159 -12.37 21.09 4.05
CA LEU A 159 -12.43 22.48 3.60
C LEU A 159 -11.90 22.69 2.17
N GLY A 160 -10.76 22.08 1.83
CA GLY A 160 -10.10 22.33 0.55
C GLY A 160 -9.24 21.17 0.06
N GLY A 161 -9.56 19.93 0.48
CA GLY A 161 -8.90 18.73 -0.01
C GLY A 161 -7.40 18.65 0.32
N ALA A 162 -6.68 17.96 -0.54
CA ALA A 162 -5.25 17.76 -0.43
C ALA A 162 -4.45 19.09 -0.37
N PRO A 163 -4.72 20.10 -1.21
CA PRO A 163 -3.97 21.37 -1.16
C PRO A 163 -4.12 22.13 0.17
N CYS A 164 -5.31 22.10 0.76
CA CYS A 164 -5.55 22.73 2.06
C CYS A 164 -4.83 21.99 3.19
N THR A 165 -4.89 20.66 3.17
CA THR A 165 -4.19 19.81 4.14
C THR A 165 -2.67 19.99 4.04
N GLN A 166 -2.13 20.03 2.81
CA GLN A 166 -0.73 20.30 2.56
C GLN A 166 -0.31 21.62 3.19
N ARG A 167 -1.00 22.72 2.84
CA ARG A 167 -0.73 24.06 3.37
C ARG A 167 -0.81 24.11 4.90
N THR A 168 -1.76 23.37 5.49
CA THR A 168 -1.89 23.27 6.95
C THR A 168 -0.68 22.60 7.57
N ILE A 169 -0.24 21.46 7.03
CA ILE A 169 0.96 20.76 7.54
C ILE A 169 2.20 21.60 7.33
N GLU A 170 2.38 22.23 6.17
CA GLU A 170 3.52 23.13 5.91
C GLU A 170 3.57 24.31 6.90
N SER A 171 2.42 24.91 7.22
CA SER A 171 2.35 26.03 8.16
C SER A 171 2.67 25.63 9.60
N LEU A 172 2.36 24.38 9.99
CA LEU A 172 2.59 23.85 11.33
C LEU A 172 4.03 23.36 11.53
N THR A 173 4.61 22.77 10.49
CA THR A 173 5.90 22.10 10.58
C THR A 173 7.05 22.94 10.01
N GLY A 174 6.73 23.87 9.12
CA GLY A 174 7.71 24.58 8.28
C GLY A 174 8.46 23.67 7.31
N VAL A 175 7.97 22.43 7.11
CA VAL A 175 8.51 21.47 6.13
C VAL A 175 7.80 21.71 4.82
N ARG A 176 8.53 21.93 3.74
CA ARG A 176 7.99 22.00 2.39
C ARG A 176 7.57 20.59 1.94
N ILE A 177 6.38 20.45 1.39
CA ILE A 177 5.85 19.21 0.86
C ILE A 177 5.90 19.25 -0.67
N ASP A 178 6.66 18.31 -1.26
CA ASP A 178 6.89 18.26 -2.69
C ASP A 178 5.71 17.63 -3.44
N SER A 179 5.00 16.71 -2.81
CA SER A 179 3.82 16.07 -3.38
C SER A 179 2.87 15.56 -2.31
N THR A 180 1.59 15.51 -2.68
CA THR A 180 0.57 14.82 -1.88
C THR A 180 0.06 13.58 -2.60
N VAL A 181 -0.22 12.52 -1.85
CA VAL A 181 -0.77 11.26 -2.35
C VAL A 181 -2.03 10.97 -1.56
N THR A 182 -3.18 10.99 -2.24
CA THR A 182 -4.46 10.64 -1.63
C THR A 182 -4.89 9.25 -2.10
N ILE A 183 -5.24 8.39 -1.14
CA ILE A 183 -5.67 7.01 -1.37
C ILE A 183 -7.08 6.86 -0.80
N ASP A 184 -8.04 6.47 -1.64
CA ASP A 184 -9.38 6.15 -1.19
C ASP A 184 -9.52 4.69 -0.71
N PHE A 185 -10.65 4.36 -0.11
CA PHE A 185 -10.92 3.00 0.40
C PHE A 185 -10.92 1.94 -0.69
N GLY A 186 -11.38 2.28 -1.90
CA GLY A 186 -11.39 1.37 -3.05
C GLY A 186 -9.97 1.06 -3.51
N GLY A 187 -9.16 2.10 -3.65
CA GLY A 187 -7.75 2.01 -4.01
C GLY A 187 -6.94 1.22 -2.99
N PHE A 188 -7.13 1.50 -1.71
CA PHE A 188 -6.49 0.75 -0.64
C PHE A 188 -6.77 -0.76 -0.73
N LYS A 189 -8.06 -1.14 -0.91
CA LYS A 189 -8.43 -2.56 -1.07
C LYS A 189 -7.77 -3.20 -2.27
N LYS A 190 -7.82 -2.55 -3.43
CA LYS A 190 -7.18 -3.03 -4.67
C LYS A 190 -5.69 -3.26 -4.52
N MET A 191 -4.97 -2.36 -3.85
CA MET A 191 -3.53 -2.51 -3.59
C MET A 191 -3.23 -3.72 -2.71
N VAL A 192 -3.98 -3.91 -1.62
CA VAL A 192 -3.81 -5.06 -0.73
C VAL A 192 -4.11 -6.38 -1.46
N ASP A 193 -5.19 -6.44 -2.23
CA ASP A 193 -5.59 -7.63 -2.99
C ASP A 193 -4.57 -7.98 -4.07
N ALA A 194 -4.01 -6.98 -4.75
CA ALA A 194 -2.96 -7.17 -5.76
C ALA A 194 -1.68 -7.82 -5.19
N LEU A 195 -1.36 -7.56 -3.91
CA LEU A 195 -0.27 -8.25 -3.19
C LEU A 195 -0.63 -9.67 -2.76
N GLY A 196 -1.90 -10.08 -2.91
CA GLY A 196 -2.41 -11.35 -2.39
C GLY A 196 -2.66 -11.32 -0.87
N GLY A 197 -2.97 -10.14 -0.34
CA GLY A 197 -3.22 -9.90 1.06
C GLY A 197 -1.96 -9.50 1.85
N VAL A 198 -2.17 -8.98 3.05
CA VAL A 198 -1.11 -8.56 3.97
C VAL A 198 -1.20 -9.37 5.26
N GLU A 199 -0.06 -9.84 5.73
CA GLU A 199 0.03 -10.61 6.97
C GLU A 199 0.17 -9.66 8.17
N VAL A 200 -0.68 -9.88 9.17
CA VAL A 200 -0.63 -9.19 10.46
C VAL A 200 -0.68 -10.20 11.60
N THR A 201 -0.13 -9.85 12.75
CA THR A 201 -0.22 -10.66 13.97
C THR A 201 -1.08 -9.93 14.99
N LEU A 202 -2.15 -10.58 15.45
CA LEU A 202 -3.03 -10.06 16.49
C LEU A 202 -2.67 -10.69 17.84
N PRO A 203 -2.46 -9.88 18.88
CA PRO A 203 -2.17 -10.39 20.23
C PRO A 203 -3.39 -11.08 20.86
N LYS A 204 -4.60 -10.69 20.45
CA LYS A 204 -5.88 -11.27 20.90
C LYS A 204 -6.90 -11.24 19.78
N ALA A 205 -7.94 -12.06 19.89
CA ALA A 205 -9.08 -12.01 18.96
C ALA A 205 -9.76 -10.64 19.00
N VAL A 206 -10.27 -10.20 17.86
CA VAL A 206 -10.99 -8.92 17.73
C VAL A 206 -12.30 -9.13 17.02
N THR A 207 -13.36 -8.54 17.57
CA THR A 207 -14.67 -8.42 16.94
C THR A 207 -15.12 -6.97 17.04
N ASP A 208 -15.39 -6.34 15.92
CA ASP A 208 -15.90 -4.96 15.84
C ASP A 208 -17.12 -4.92 14.91
N LYS A 209 -18.30 -4.78 15.51
CA LYS A 209 -19.58 -4.72 14.77
C LYS A 209 -19.67 -3.53 13.82
N ARG A 210 -18.99 -2.42 14.13
CA ARG A 210 -19.03 -1.19 13.29
C ARG A 210 -18.29 -1.34 11.98
N THR A 211 -17.19 -2.08 11.98
CA THR A 211 -16.40 -2.38 10.78
C THR A 211 -16.74 -3.74 10.17
N GLY A 212 -17.52 -4.56 10.85
CA GLY A 212 -17.83 -5.93 10.44
C GLY A 212 -16.62 -6.89 10.56
N LEU A 213 -15.58 -6.50 11.32
CA LEU A 213 -14.38 -7.29 11.46
C LEU A 213 -14.55 -8.34 12.55
N SER A 214 -14.21 -9.60 12.23
CA SER A 214 -14.03 -10.68 13.20
C SER A 214 -12.79 -11.47 12.83
N LEU A 215 -11.77 -11.46 13.68
CA LEU A 215 -10.49 -12.13 13.47
C LEU A 215 -10.05 -12.83 14.74
N PRO A 216 -9.57 -14.07 14.68
CA PRO A 216 -8.94 -14.75 15.80
C PRO A 216 -7.56 -14.15 16.13
N ALA A 217 -7.03 -14.48 17.29
CA ALA A 217 -5.65 -14.16 17.67
C ALA A 217 -4.64 -14.88 16.74
N GLY A 218 -3.39 -14.40 16.74
CA GLY A 218 -2.29 -14.99 15.98
C GLY A 218 -2.10 -14.37 14.61
N ARG A 219 -1.38 -15.09 13.75
CA ARG A 219 -1.05 -14.64 12.38
C ARG A 219 -2.25 -14.77 11.47
N GLN A 220 -2.61 -13.67 10.83
CA GLN A 220 -3.76 -13.56 9.91
C GLN A 220 -3.31 -12.93 8.60
N ARG A 221 -3.80 -13.49 7.48
CA ARG A 221 -3.65 -12.85 6.17
C ARG A 221 -4.93 -12.12 5.83
N LEU A 222 -4.85 -10.82 5.71
CA LEU A 222 -5.98 -9.94 5.44
C LEU A 222 -6.03 -9.60 3.95
N ASP A 223 -7.17 -9.85 3.32
CA ASP A 223 -7.55 -9.27 2.03
C ASP A 223 -7.84 -7.77 2.16
N GLY A 224 -8.10 -7.08 1.06
CA GLY A 224 -8.32 -5.64 1.06
C GLY A 224 -9.50 -5.20 1.93
N THR A 225 -10.57 -5.98 1.98
CA THR A 225 -11.76 -5.66 2.78
C THR A 225 -11.49 -5.81 4.28
N ARG A 226 -10.89 -6.93 4.69
CA ARG A 226 -10.51 -7.18 6.08
C ARG A 226 -9.40 -6.22 6.54
N ALA A 227 -8.43 -5.92 5.66
CA ALA A 227 -7.38 -4.96 5.92
C ALA A 227 -7.94 -3.55 6.17
N LEU A 228 -8.87 -3.09 5.33
CA LEU A 228 -9.53 -1.80 5.53
C LEU A 228 -10.32 -1.77 6.85
N ALA A 229 -11.06 -2.82 7.17
CA ALA A 229 -11.74 -2.94 8.43
C ALA A 229 -10.75 -2.90 9.60
N TYR A 230 -9.64 -3.65 9.53
CA TYR A 230 -8.60 -3.72 10.54
C TYR A 230 -7.95 -2.37 10.86
N VAL A 231 -7.58 -1.58 9.86
CA VAL A 231 -6.95 -0.25 10.08
C VAL A 231 -7.95 0.80 10.58
N ARG A 232 -9.27 0.52 10.53
CA ARG A 232 -10.36 1.40 10.97
C ARG A 232 -10.97 1.02 12.31
N VAL A 233 -10.69 -0.19 12.84
CA VAL A 233 -11.19 -0.64 14.15
C VAL A 233 -10.84 0.38 15.23
N ARG A 234 -11.81 0.70 16.09
CA ARG A 234 -11.62 1.56 17.26
C ARG A 234 -11.74 0.80 18.58
N HIS A 235 -12.54 -0.25 18.61
CA HIS A 235 -12.81 -1.02 19.82
C HIS A 235 -12.24 -2.43 19.72
N GLY A 236 -11.85 -3.00 20.87
CA GLY A 236 -11.33 -4.37 20.92
C GLY A 236 -9.84 -4.56 20.61
N LEU A 237 -9.16 -3.54 20.06
CA LEU A 237 -7.70 -3.53 19.85
C LEU A 237 -7.10 -2.25 20.41
N GLY A 238 -6.12 -2.38 21.32
CA GLY A 238 -5.54 -1.25 22.05
C GLY A 238 -6.51 -0.71 23.11
N ASP A 239 -6.30 0.52 23.53
CA ASP A 239 -7.07 1.26 24.53
C ASP A 239 -8.30 2.00 23.96
N GLY A 240 -8.52 1.88 22.63
CA GLY A 240 -9.59 2.60 21.93
C GLY A 240 -9.25 4.04 21.53
N SER A 241 -8.08 4.54 21.92
CA SER A 241 -7.62 5.89 21.58
C SER A 241 -7.30 6.05 20.08
N ASP A 242 -7.26 7.29 19.63
CA ASP A 242 -6.78 7.62 18.27
C ASP A 242 -5.31 7.23 18.08
N LEU A 243 -4.49 7.34 19.13
CA LEU A 243 -3.08 6.96 19.09
C LEU A 243 -2.89 5.46 18.88
N SER A 244 -3.65 4.61 19.57
CA SER A 244 -3.59 3.17 19.36
C SER A 244 -4.03 2.77 17.93
N ARG A 245 -4.92 3.55 17.31
CA ARG A 245 -5.27 3.39 15.90
C ARG A 245 -4.12 3.78 14.99
N VAL A 246 -3.46 4.90 15.24
CA VAL A 246 -2.27 5.35 14.49
C VAL A 246 -1.18 4.29 14.54
N GLU A 247 -0.84 3.75 15.71
CA GLU A 247 0.14 2.67 15.84
C GLU A 247 -0.23 1.43 15.02
N ARG A 248 -1.51 1.05 15.04
CA ARG A 248 -2.00 -0.08 14.24
C ARG A 248 -1.86 0.17 12.75
N GLN A 249 -2.16 1.40 12.30
CA GLN A 249 -1.94 1.80 10.91
C GLN A 249 -0.47 1.75 10.52
N GLN A 250 0.44 2.20 11.39
CA GLN A 250 1.89 2.11 11.18
C GLN A 250 2.36 0.65 11.08
N ARG A 251 1.93 -0.22 12.00
CA ARG A 251 2.24 -1.66 11.95
C ARG A 251 1.73 -2.31 10.67
N PHE A 252 0.54 -1.93 10.22
CA PHE A 252 -0.03 -2.40 8.96
C PHE A 252 0.78 -1.91 7.76
N MET A 253 1.16 -0.63 7.71
CA MET A 253 2.01 -0.07 6.64
C MET A 253 3.37 -0.78 6.59
N ALA A 254 4.00 -1.02 7.73
CA ALA A 254 5.24 -1.78 7.79
C ALA A 254 5.07 -3.21 7.23
N SER A 255 3.97 -3.88 7.56
CA SER A 255 3.65 -5.21 7.02
C SER A 255 3.36 -5.18 5.52
N LEU A 256 2.67 -4.16 5.03
CA LEU A 256 2.43 -3.93 3.59
C LEU A 256 3.74 -3.75 2.83
N LEU A 257 4.66 -2.95 3.36
CA LEU A 257 5.98 -2.72 2.75
C LEU A 257 6.81 -4.01 2.69
N ARG A 258 6.86 -4.77 3.81
CA ARG A 258 7.53 -6.09 3.84
C ARG A 258 6.92 -7.06 2.83
N GLN A 259 5.59 -7.10 2.74
CA GLN A 259 4.88 -7.94 1.77
C GLN A 259 5.21 -7.52 0.33
N ALA A 260 5.18 -6.22 0.01
CA ALA A 260 5.53 -5.71 -1.31
C ALA A 260 6.98 -6.08 -1.70
N LYS A 261 7.93 -5.90 -0.78
CA LYS A 261 9.34 -6.29 -0.96
C LYS A 261 9.47 -7.80 -1.19
N SER A 262 8.76 -8.61 -0.40
CA SER A 262 8.75 -10.07 -0.56
C SER A 262 8.18 -10.48 -1.93
N GLN A 263 7.13 -9.81 -2.42
CA GLN A 263 6.55 -10.09 -3.74
C GLN A 263 7.48 -9.67 -4.88
N GLN A 264 8.20 -8.55 -4.74
CA GLN A 264 9.21 -8.13 -5.71
C GLN A 264 10.22 -9.25 -5.99
N LEU A 265 10.66 -9.94 -4.95
CA LEU A 265 11.67 -11.01 -5.04
C LEU A 265 11.08 -12.37 -5.45
N ARG A 266 9.90 -12.72 -4.92
CA ARG A 266 9.32 -14.07 -5.05
C ARG A 266 8.29 -14.20 -6.16
N ASN A 267 7.57 -13.13 -6.47
CA ASN A 267 6.51 -13.11 -7.48
C ASN A 267 6.43 -11.75 -8.17
N PRO A 268 7.35 -11.46 -9.12
CA PRO A 268 7.41 -10.17 -9.79
C PRO A 268 6.10 -9.79 -10.51
N VAL A 269 5.31 -10.76 -10.97
CA VAL A 269 4.01 -10.50 -11.61
C VAL A 269 3.02 -9.88 -10.60
N ARG A 270 2.97 -10.38 -9.36
CA ARG A 270 2.14 -9.77 -8.31
C ARG A 270 2.64 -8.38 -7.93
N PHE A 271 3.95 -8.21 -7.87
CA PHE A 271 4.53 -6.90 -7.59
C PHE A 271 4.15 -5.87 -8.66
N VAL A 272 4.24 -6.23 -9.95
CA VAL A 272 3.80 -5.36 -11.07
C VAL A 272 2.30 -5.05 -10.97
N ARG A 273 1.46 -6.04 -10.65
CA ARG A 273 0.01 -5.81 -10.41
C ARG A 273 -0.23 -4.85 -9.26
N PHE A 274 0.54 -4.96 -8.18
CA PHE A 274 0.47 -4.02 -7.06
C PHE A 274 0.84 -2.60 -7.49
N LEU A 275 1.94 -2.42 -8.23
CA LEU A 275 2.33 -1.11 -8.74
C LEU A 275 1.26 -0.51 -9.67
N ALA A 276 0.68 -1.31 -10.56
CA ALA A 276 -0.41 -0.90 -11.43
C ALA A 276 -1.67 -0.52 -10.63
N ALA A 277 -2.02 -1.31 -9.61
CA ALA A 277 -3.13 -1.01 -8.70
C ALA A 277 -2.86 0.29 -7.92
N ALA A 278 -1.64 0.49 -7.43
CA ALA A 278 -1.24 1.72 -6.75
C ALA A 278 -1.37 2.93 -7.70
N ALA A 279 -0.76 2.87 -8.88
CA ALA A 279 -0.81 3.95 -9.87
C ALA A 279 -2.26 4.32 -10.27
N GLY A 280 -3.14 3.32 -10.40
CA GLY A 280 -4.56 3.53 -10.76
C GLY A 280 -5.47 3.88 -9.58
N SER A 281 -4.95 3.93 -8.37
CA SER A 281 -5.74 4.09 -7.14
C SER A 281 -5.35 5.31 -6.30
N VAL A 282 -4.34 6.04 -6.73
CA VAL A 282 -3.87 7.24 -6.03
C VAL A 282 -4.20 8.50 -6.82
N THR A 283 -4.58 9.55 -6.11
CA THR A 283 -4.62 10.91 -6.65
C THR A 283 -3.43 11.67 -6.10
N THR A 284 -2.62 12.26 -6.99
CA THR A 284 -1.42 13.00 -6.60
C THR A 284 -1.55 14.47 -6.98
N HIS A 285 -0.97 15.34 -6.16
CA HIS A 285 -0.85 16.77 -6.46
C HIS A 285 0.54 17.28 -6.06
N PRO A 286 1.32 17.86 -7.00
CA PRO A 286 1.08 17.85 -8.43
C PRO A 286 0.94 16.41 -8.99
N ARG A 287 0.36 16.27 -10.17
CA ARG A 287 0.25 14.94 -10.82
C ARG A 287 1.63 14.38 -11.06
N LEU A 288 1.84 13.15 -10.61
CA LEU A 288 3.08 12.43 -10.89
C LEU A 288 3.10 12.01 -12.35
N ASP A 289 4.15 12.38 -13.06
CA ASP A 289 4.43 11.87 -14.40
C ASP A 289 5.15 10.51 -14.34
N VAL A 290 5.37 9.91 -15.51
CA VAL A 290 6.06 8.60 -15.61
C VAL A 290 7.47 8.65 -15.03
N PRO A 291 8.31 9.67 -15.30
CA PRO A 291 9.61 9.81 -14.68
C PRO A 291 9.58 9.87 -13.16
N ALA A 292 8.59 10.55 -12.57
CA ALA A 292 8.41 10.61 -11.11
C ALA A 292 8.07 9.25 -10.52
N LEU A 293 7.16 8.51 -11.14
CA LEU A 293 6.80 7.14 -10.71
C LEU A 293 8.00 6.20 -10.81
N GLU A 294 8.80 6.33 -11.86
CA GLU A 294 10.03 5.55 -12.03
C GLU A 294 11.09 5.90 -10.98
N ALA A 295 11.26 7.19 -10.64
CA ALA A 295 12.15 7.63 -9.58
C ALA A 295 11.74 7.10 -8.21
N ILE A 296 10.43 7.11 -7.90
CA ILE A 296 9.87 6.51 -6.68
C ILE A 296 10.13 5.00 -6.65
N ALA A 297 9.86 4.29 -7.76
CA ALA A 297 10.08 2.85 -7.83
C ALA A 297 11.55 2.48 -7.62
N ARG A 298 12.47 3.20 -8.26
CA ARG A 298 13.94 3.03 -8.04
C ARG A 298 14.36 3.38 -6.61
N SER A 299 13.74 4.36 -5.98
CA SER A 299 14.01 4.68 -4.57
C SER A 299 13.61 3.53 -3.66
N LEU A 300 12.45 2.90 -3.93
CA LEU A 300 11.98 1.74 -3.15
C LEU A 300 12.86 0.50 -3.33
N GLU A 301 13.52 0.34 -4.47
CA GLU A 301 14.50 -0.75 -4.67
C GLU A 301 15.70 -0.63 -3.74
N LYS A 302 16.21 0.59 -3.57
CA LYS A 302 17.37 0.88 -2.71
C LYS A 302 17.01 0.88 -1.23
N THR A 303 15.76 1.20 -0.89
CA THR A 303 15.29 1.28 0.49
C THR A 303 14.86 -0.12 0.97
N GLY A 304 15.52 -0.66 1.99
CA GLY A 304 15.05 -1.88 2.67
C GLY A 304 13.70 -1.63 3.35
N ALA A 305 12.84 -2.66 3.46
CA ALA A 305 11.58 -2.53 4.21
C ALA A 305 11.83 -2.13 5.69
N ASP A 306 12.97 -2.50 6.23
CA ASP A 306 13.41 -2.20 7.60
C ASP A 306 14.07 -0.81 7.72
N ALA A 307 14.32 -0.13 6.62
CA ALA A 307 14.88 1.22 6.59
C ALA A 307 13.82 2.33 6.76
N VAL A 308 12.54 1.97 6.88
CA VAL A 308 11.45 2.90 7.12
C VAL A 308 11.16 2.97 8.62
N THR A 309 11.46 4.11 9.23
CA THR A 309 11.15 4.39 10.63
C THR A 309 9.80 5.10 10.73
N PHE A 310 8.89 4.51 11.51
CA PHE A 310 7.59 5.11 11.80
C PHE A 310 7.61 5.81 13.14
N SER A 311 7.05 7.02 13.19
CA SER A 311 6.84 7.78 14.42
C SER A 311 5.50 8.53 14.35
N THR A 312 5.09 9.09 15.47
CA THR A 312 3.88 9.92 15.56
C THR A 312 4.29 11.27 16.09
N VAL A 313 3.66 12.34 15.60
CA VAL A 313 3.88 13.69 16.17
C VAL A 313 3.60 13.63 17.68
N PRO A 314 4.51 14.12 18.52
CA PRO A 314 4.28 14.18 19.97
C PRO A 314 3.05 15.03 20.29
N VAL A 315 2.12 14.44 21.03
CA VAL A 315 0.83 15.05 21.38
C VAL A 315 0.44 14.72 22.82
N SER A 316 -0.35 15.63 23.41
CA SER A 316 -1.05 15.43 24.69
C SER A 316 -2.53 15.74 24.53
N PRO A 317 -3.40 15.37 25.49
CA PRO A 317 -4.79 15.85 25.50
C PRO A 317 -4.83 17.38 25.44
N SER A 318 -5.73 17.93 24.63
CA SER A 318 -5.87 19.37 24.51
C SER A 318 -6.46 19.96 25.81
N PRO A 319 -5.90 21.04 26.36
CA PRO A 319 -6.45 21.70 27.54
C PRO A 319 -7.83 22.35 27.27
N HIS A 320 -8.18 22.59 25.99
CA HIS A 320 -9.44 23.22 25.61
C HIS A 320 -10.55 22.24 25.24
N ASP A 321 -10.20 21.01 24.85
CA ASP A 321 -11.15 19.96 24.50
C ASP A 321 -10.50 18.60 24.76
N PRO A 322 -10.97 17.84 25.77
CA PRO A 322 -10.37 16.55 26.15
C PRO A 322 -10.53 15.48 25.06
N ASN A 323 -11.43 15.69 24.09
CA ASN A 323 -11.58 14.81 22.92
C ASN A 323 -10.63 15.15 21.78
N ARG A 324 -9.74 16.14 21.96
CA ARG A 324 -8.76 16.60 20.98
C ARG A 324 -7.35 16.47 21.52
N LEU A 325 -6.40 16.52 20.59
CA LEU A 325 -4.99 16.44 20.88
C LEU A 325 -4.32 17.78 20.60
N ALA A 326 -3.42 18.20 21.48
CA ALA A 326 -2.53 19.32 21.27
C ALA A 326 -1.12 18.80 20.96
N TRP A 327 -0.41 19.43 20.02
CA TRP A 327 0.97 19.09 19.77
C TRP A 327 1.87 19.61 20.89
N ASP A 328 2.78 18.78 21.35
CA ASP A 328 3.96 19.25 22.08
C ASP A 328 4.83 20.02 21.08
N ARG A 329 4.83 21.34 21.19
CA ARG A 329 5.44 22.24 20.19
C ARG A 329 6.94 22.03 20.07
N ASP A 330 7.63 21.90 21.20
CA ASP A 330 9.09 21.79 21.22
C ASP A 330 9.54 20.44 20.69
N ALA A 331 8.91 19.35 21.14
CA ALA A 331 9.18 18.01 20.67
C ALA A 331 8.80 17.84 19.18
N ALA A 332 7.69 18.42 18.73
CA ALA A 332 7.30 18.42 17.32
C ALA A 332 8.28 19.24 16.46
N ALA A 333 8.72 20.41 16.93
CA ALA A 333 9.72 21.22 16.23
C ALA A 333 11.06 20.45 16.09
N ALA A 334 11.52 19.78 17.15
CA ALA A 334 12.72 18.95 17.11
C ALA A 334 12.57 17.77 16.12
N LEU A 335 11.38 17.13 16.09
CA LEU A 335 11.07 16.04 15.15
C LEU A 335 11.18 16.54 13.70
N PHE A 336 10.53 17.67 13.37
CA PHE A 336 10.47 18.20 12.00
C PHE A 336 11.72 18.96 11.57
N ALA A 337 12.59 19.38 12.49
CA ALA A 337 13.91 19.92 12.17
C ALA A 337 14.74 18.95 11.32
N GLN A 338 14.61 17.65 11.57
CA GLN A 338 15.29 16.59 10.81
C GLN A 338 14.83 16.51 9.34
N PHE A 339 13.66 17.02 9.01
CA PHE A 339 13.10 17.07 7.64
C PHE A 339 13.59 18.29 6.85
N LYS A 340 14.28 19.21 7.52
CA LYS A 340 14.80 20.46 6.94
C LYS A 340 16.31 20.45 6.79
N ALA A 341 17.01 19.67 7.60
CA ALA A 341 18.47 19.71 7.74
C ALA A 341 19.26 19.12 6.56
N GLU A 342 18.57 18.53 5.59
CA GLU A 342 19.18 17.90 4.41
C GLU A 342 19.01 18.75 3.13
N ASN A 343 18.68 20.05 3.28
CA ASN A 343 18.56 20.99 2.17
C ASN A 343 19.92 21.55 1.75
#